data_c32e0c684889494927faa8c254466197
#
_entry.id   c32e0c684889494927faa8c254466197
#
_cell.length_a   1.000
_cell.length_b   1.000
_cell.length_c   1.000
_cell.angle_alpha   90.00
_cell.angle_beta   90.00
_cell.angle_gamma   90.00
#
_symmetry.space_group_name_H-M   'P 1'
#
loop_
_entity.id
_entity.type
_entity.pdbx_description
1 polymer ?
#
loop_
_entity_poly.entity_id
_entity_poly.type
_entity_poly.pdbx_seq_one_letter_code
_entity_poly.pdbx_strand_id
1 'polypeptide(L)'
;MYSVNAPVPAAVNELAAELRPALTEFDRVRERHEQTLLVKRVPASDRKELRTAWQTAQDALSGAPAVEARVSEVDTFENPPNGSSPVVYLAVESPGIHRLHERLCSVFDPVPVMEGGDDYDPHVTLARDASGFQGQRAVDAIHGRQVGPVTWTIDELYLYDAEYGERVDTLSLPA
;
A
#
# COMPACT_ATOMS: atom_id res chain seq x y z
N MET A 1 10.81 -9.55 -3.10
CA MET A 1 10.41 -8.27 -3.68
C MET A 1 10.72 -7.14 -2.70
N TYR A 2 11.32 -6.08 -3.20
CA TYR A 2 11.64 -4.89 -2.42
C TYR A 2 10.71 -3.73 -2.82
N SER A 3 10.41 -2.87 -1.87
CA SER A 3 9.57 -1.70 -2.12
C SER A 3 9.89 -0.56 -1.17
N VAL A 4 9.53 0.64 -1.59
CA VAL A 4 9.46 1.82 -0.72
C VAL A 4 8.02 1.90 -0.23
N ASN A 5 7.82 1.90 1.07
CA ASN A 5 6.51 1.91 1.71
C ASN A 5 6.37 3.12 2.65
N ALA A 6 5.14 3.54 2.86
CA ALA A 6 4.78 4.48 3.93
C ALA A 6 4.29 3.70 5.15
N PRO A 7 4.60 4.14 6.38
CA PRO A 7 4.06 3.50 7.58
C PRO A 7 2.55 3.58 7.64
N VAL A 8 1.92 2.50 8.06
CA VAL A 8 0.47 2.46 8.32
C VAL A 8 0.26 2.84 9.80
N PRO A 9 -0.47 3.93 10.10
CA PRO A 9 -0.64 4.37 11.47
C PRO A 9 -1.58 3.45 12.26
N ALA A 10 -1.45 3.46 13.58
CA ALA A 10 -2.28 2.64 14.47
C ALA A 10 -3.79 2.84 14.23
N ALA A 11 -4.22 4.08 13.97
CA ALA A 11 -5.63 4.37 13.70
C ALA A 11 -6.16 3.64 12.47
N VAL A 12 -5.35 3.46 11.43
CA VAL A 12 -5.72 2.68 10.23
C VAL A 12 -5.75 1.18 10.56
N ASN A 13 -4.78 0.68 11.32
CA ASN A 13 -4.80 -0.71 11.77
C ASN A 13 -6.03 -1.02 12.64
N GLU A 14 -6.44 -0.10 13.50
CA GLU A 14 -7.65 -0.23 14.32
C GLU A 14 -8.90 -0.25 13.46
N LEU A 15 -8.98 0.60 12.44
CA LEU A 15 -10.06 0.61 11.46
C LEU A 15 -10.15 -0.75 10.74
N ALA A 16 -9.02 -1.30 10.32
CA ALA A 16 -8.95 -2.62 9.71
C ALA A 16 -9.46 -3.72 10.68
N ALA A 17 -9.11 -3.63 11.95
CA ALA A 17 -9.58 -4.58 12.96
C ALA A 17 -11.11 -4.50 13.16
N GLU A 18 -11.70 -3.32 13.11
CA GLU A 18 -13.15 -3.13 13.19
C GLU A 18 -13.89 -3.75 11.99
N LEU A 19 -13.23 -3.87 10.85
CA LEU A 19 -13.81 -4.47 9.64
C LEU A 19 -13.68 -6.00 9.59
N ARG A 20 -12.90 -6.60 10.47
CA ARG A 20 -12.64 -8.04 10.47
C ARG A 20 -13.91 -8.91 10.46
N PRO A 21 -14.97 -8.59 11.21
CA PRO A 21 -16.21 -9.37 11.14
C PRO A 21 -16.85 -9.42 9.75
N ALA A 22 -16.62 -8.42 8.92
CA ALA A 22 -17.11 -8.40 7.53
C ALA A 22 -16.21 -9.17 6.55
N LEU A 23 -15.07 -9.71 7.00
CA LEU A 23 -14.07 -10.37 6.17
C LEU A 23 -14.04 -11.90 6.37
N THR A 24 -15.00 -12.47 7.07
CA THR A 24 -15.01 -13.91 7.43
C THR A 24 -15.10 -14.86 6.22
N GLU A 25 -15.61 -14.40 5.09
CA GLU A 25 -15.70 -15.18 3.85
C GLU A 25 -14.42 -15.12 2.99
N PHE A 26 -13.41 -14.38 3.43
CA PHE A 26 -12.14 -14.27 2.73
C PHE A 26 -11.13 -15.25 3.31
N ASP A 27 -10.41 -15.97 2.44
CA ASP A 27 -9.46 -17.00 2.86
C ASP A 27 -8.16 -16.41 3.44
N ARG A 28 -7.81 -15.20 3.01
CA ARG A 28 -6.57 -14.52 3.42
C ARG A 28 -6.87 -13.14 3.97
N VAL A 29 -7.05 -13.07 5.29
CA VAL A 29 -7.22 -11.79 6.00
C VAL A 29 -5.85 -11.34 6.53
N ARG A 30 -5.46 -10.12 6.20
CA ARG A 30 -4.18 -9.55 6.62
C ARG A 30 -4.16 -9.29 8.13
N GLU A 31 -3.11 -9.78 8.77
CA GLU A 31 -2.81 -9.41 10.15
C GLU A 31 -2.24 -7.98 10.20
N ARG A 32 -2.22 -7.37 11.39
CA ARG A 32 -1.74 -6.00 11.57
C ARG A 32 -0.34 -5.77 10.97
N HIS A 33 0.58 -6.70 11.20
CA HIS A 33 1.96 -6.60 10.71
C HIS A 33 2.10 -6.83 9.19
N GLU A 34 1.06 -7.34 8.54
CA GLU A 34 1.02 -7.56 7.09
C GLU A 34 0.38 -6.39 6.34
N GLN A 35 -0.18 -5.41 7.06
CA GLN A 35 -0.81 -4.24 6.47
C GLN A 35 0.26 -3.25 6.05
N THR A 36 0.38 -3.02 4.76
CA THR A 36 1.41 -2.16 4.17
C THR A 36 0.78 -1.14 3.23
N LEU A 37 1.45 0.00 3.10
CA LEU A 37 1.10 1.04 2.12
C LEU A 37 2.28 1.20 1.18
N LEU A 38 2.21 0.56 0.03
CA LEU A 38 3.27 0.56 -0.95
C LEU A 38 3.28 1.87 -1.74
N VAL A 39 4.45 2.50 -1.84
CA VAL A 39 4.65 3.70 -2.65
C VAL A 39 5.28 3.35 -4.00
N LYS A 40 6.31 2.50 -4.03
CA LYS A 40 6.97 2.10 -5.27
C LYS A 40 7.72 0.78 -5.10
N ARG A 41 7.58 -0.11 -6.07
CA ARG A 41 8.41 -1.31 -6.16
C ARG A 41 9.81 -0.93 -6.59
N VAL A 42 10.81 -1.56 -5.98
CA VAL A 42 12.22 -1.29 -6.24
C VAL A 42 12.84 -2.50 -6.94
N PRO A 43 13.40 -2.31 -8.15
CA PRO A 43 14.05 -3.41 -8.86
C PRO A 43 15.43 -3.66 -8.26
N ALA A 44 15.59 -4.82 -7.63
CA ALA A 44 16.87 -5.30 -7.13
C ALA A 44 16.77 -6.81 -6.98
N SER A 45 17.82 -7.53 -7.36
CA SER A 45 17.86 -9.00 -7.28
C SER A 45 18.56 -9.48 -6.00
N ASP A 46 19.38 -8.65 -5.39
CA ASP A 46 20.10 -8.96 -4.16
C ASP A 46 20.33 -7.71 -3.29
N ARG A 47 20.91 -7.90 -2.13
CA ARG A 47 21.18 -6.82 -1.15
C ARG A 47 22.22 -5.81 -1.63
N LYS A 48 23.10 -6.18 -2.53
CA LYS A 48 24.08 -5.25 -3.10
C LYS A 48 23.41 -4.28 -4.08
N GLU A 49 22.60 -4.82 -4.98
CA GLU A 49 21.78 -3.99 -5.89
C GLU A 49 20.80 -3.12 -5.12
N LEU A 50 20.22 -3.67 -4.05
CA LEU A 50 19.29 -2.95 -3.20
C LEU A 50 19.91 -1.70 -2.59
N ARG A 51 21.17 -1.77 -2.12
CA ARG A 51 21.85 -0.61 -1.57
C ARG A 51 21.99 0.52 -2.59
N THR A 52 22.37 0.18 -3.81
CA THR A 52 22.48 1.13 -4.91
C THR A 52 21.11 1.72 -5.26
N ALA A 53 20.09 0.88 -5.37
CA ALA A 53 18.73 1.32 -5.66
C ALA A 53 18.18 2.21 -4.54
N TRP A 54 18.46 1.87 -3.27
CA TRP A 54 18.03 2.70 -2.14
C TRP A 54 18.68 4.09 -2.15
N GLN A 55 19.97 4.17 -2.47
CA GLN A 55 20.64 5.45 -2.63
C GLN A 55 19.98 6.28 -3.77
N THR A 56 19.66 5.65 -4.87
CA THR A 56 18.96 6.28 -5.99
C THR A 56 17.58 6.80 -5.56
N ALA A 57 16.84 6.01 -4.78
CA ALA A 57 15.54 6.43 -4.24
C ALA A 57 15.66 7.63 -3.29
N GLN A 58 16.65 7.60 -2.40
CA GLN A 58 16.90 8.69 -1.47
C GLN A 58 17.25 9.99 -2.20
N ASP A 59 18.07 9.91 -3.25
CA ASP A 59 18.42 11.06 -4.08
C ASP A 59 17.19 11.62 -4.82
N ALA A 60 16.34 10.76 -5.35
CA ALA A 60 15.11 11.16 -6.03
C ALA A 60 14.10 11.85 -5.09
N LEU A 61 14.09 11.45 -3.82
CA LEU A 61 13.20 11.99 -2.79
C LEU A 61 13.82 13.15 -2.00
N SER A 62 15.03 13.56 -2.32
CA SER A 62 15.71 14.65 -1.64
C SER A 62 14.87 15.93 -1.69
N GLY A 63 14.63 16.52 -0.52
CA GLY A 63 13.83 17.73 -0.39
C GLY A 63 12.31 17.51 -0.49
N ALA A 64 11.85 16.26 -0.61
CA ALA A 64 10.42 15.97 -0.60
C ALA A 64 9.84 16.23 0.80
N PRO A 65 8.73 17.00 0.92
CA PRO A 65 8.11 17.27 2.21
C PRO A 65 7.30 16.09 2.73
N ALA A 66 6.97 16.10 4.01
CA ALA A 66 5.94 15.25 4.58
C ALA A 66 4.61 15.49 3.85
N VAL A 67 3.78 14.46 3.75
CA VAL A 67 2.52 14.50 3.00
C VAL A 67 1.35 14.04 3.85
N GLU A 68 0.16 14.58 3.55
CA GLU A 68 -1.08 14.17 4.19
C GLU A 68 -1.70 12.99 3.46
N ALA A 69 -2.35 12.11 4.22
CA ALA A 69 -3.11 10.99 3.71
C ALA A 69 -4.44 10.82 4.46
N ARG A 70 -5.41 10.21 3.79
CA ARG A 70 -6.75 10.01 4.33
C ARG A 70 -7.31 8.66 3.88
N VAL A 71 -8.00 7.99 4.78
CA VAL A 71 -8.82 6.79 4.50
C VAL A 71 -10.25 7.08 4.91
N SER A 72 -11.19 6.89 3.99
CA SER A 72 -12.62 7.09 4.24
C SER A 72 -13.52 6.03 3.59
N GLU A 73 -12.95 5.10 2.84
CA GLU A 73 -13.72 4.13 2.07
C GLU A 73 -12.99 2.80 1.93
N VAL A 74 -13.78 1.73 1.94
CA VAL A 74 -13.34 0.38 1.55
C VAL A 74 -13.67 0.19 0.07
N ASP A 75 -12.75 -0.35 -0.69
CA ASP A 75 -12.97 -0.66 -2.09
C ASP A 75 -12.45 -2.07 -2.42
N THR A 76 -12.67 -2.52 -3.64
CA THR A 76 -12.33 -3.87 -4.07
C THR A 76 -11.73 -3.89 -5.46
N PHE A 77 -10.75 -4.78 -5.68
CA PHE A 77 -10.29 -5.16 -7.01
C PHE A 77 -10.81 -6.55 -7.32
N GLU A 78 -11.72 -6.69 -8.27
CA GLU A 78 -12.25 -8.00 -8.67
C GLU A 78 -11.29 -8.74 -9.62
N ASN A 79 -10.52 -8.00 -10.41
CA ASN A 79 -9.52 -8.53 -11.34
C ASN A 79 -8.17 -7.85 -11.10
N PRO A 80 -7.48 -8.15 -9.99
CA PRO A 80 -6.18 -7.56 -9.73
C PRO A 80 -5.15 -8.01 -10.76
N PRO A 81 -4.17 -7.16 -11.13
CA PRO A 81 -3.13 -7.52 -12.09
C PRO A 81 -2.20 -8.61 -11.59
N ASN A 82 -2.14 -8.84 -10.29
CA ASN A 82 -1.36 -9.91 -9.69
C ASN A 82 -2.05 -10.48 -8.45
N GLY A 83 -1.72 -11.71 -8.14
CA GLY A 83 -2.25 -12.40 -6.96
C GLY A 83 -3.69 -12.86 -7.14
N SER A 84 -4.25 -13.37 -6.06
CA SER A 84 -5.58 -13.94 -6.02
C SER A 84 -6.67 -12.88 -5.83
N SER A 85 -7.84 -13.16 -6.36
CA SER A 85 -8.98 -12.24 -6.36
C SER A 85 -10.15 -12.75 -5.56
N PRO A 86 -11.07 -11.90 -5.12
CA PRO A 86 -10.98 -10.45 -5.13
C PRO A 86 -10.02 -9.92 -4.06
N VAL A 87 -9.64 -8.66 -4.17
CA VAL A 87 -8.87 -7.95 -3.15
C VAL A 87 -9.76 -6.90 -2.49
N VAL A 88 -9.82 -6.89 -1.17
CA VAL A 88 -10.49 -5.86 -0.37
C VAL A 88 -9.41 -4.98 0.26
N TYR A 89 -9.56 -3.68 0.13
CA TYR A 89 -8.57 -2.72 0.62
C TYR A 89 -9.19 -1.44 1.13
N LEU A 90 -8.43 -0.73 1.97
CA LEU A 90 -8.72 0.65 2.33
C LEU A 90 -8.09 1.54 1.27
N ALA A 91 -8.92 2.34 0.60
CA ALA A 91 -8.45 3.31 -0.40
C ALA A 91 -7.79 4.48 0.32
N VAL A 92 -6.57 4.83 -0.09
CA VAL A 92 -5.82 5.94 0.48
C VAL A 92 -5.87 7.13 -0.47
N GLU A 93 -6.43 8.24 0.00
CA GLU A 93 -6.45 9.51 -0.72
C GLU A 93 -5.25 10.33 -0.28
N SER A 94 -4.31 10.57 -1.17
CA SER A 94 -3.13 11.37 -0.88
C SER A 94 -2.46 11.87 -2.17
N PRO A 95 -2.73 13.11 -2.58
CA PRO A 95 -1.98 13.73 -3.69
C PRO A 95 -0.48 13.74 -3.43
N GLY A 96 -0.07 13.86 -2.16
CA GLY A 96 1.33 13.81 -1.76
C GLY A 96 1.99 12.48 -2.04
N ILE A 97 1.33 11.36 -1.74
CA ILE A 97 1.86 10.01 -2.06
C ILE A 97 2.02 9.87 -3.59
N HIS A 98 1.06 10.33 -4.37
CA HIS A 98 1.16 10.30 -5.83
C HIS A 98 2.40 11.07 -6.32
N ARG A 99 2.71 12.23 -5.74
CA ARG A 99 3.92 12.98 -6.06
C ARG A 99 5.19 12.24 -5.69
N LEU A 100 5.23 11.58 -4.53
CA LEU A 100 6.37 10.74 -4.13
C LEU A 100 6.54 9.56 -5.08
N HIS A 101 5.44 8.90 -5.44
CA HIS A 101 5.43 7.82 -6.41
C HIS A 101 6.00 8.27 -7.77
N GLU A 102 5.55 9.39 -8.29
CA GLU A 102 6.04 9.93 -9.57
C GLU A 102 7.53 10.26 -9.53
N ARG A 103 8.03 10.81 -8.42
CA ARG A 103 9.47 11.04 -8.24
C ARG A 103 10.26 9.72 -8.34
N LEU A 104 9.76 8.67 -7.74
CA LEU A 104 10.39 7.35 -7.80
C LEU A 104 10.26 6.71 -9.19
N CYS A 105 9.18 6.97 -9.91
CA CYS A 105 9.01 6.55 -11.31
C CYS A 105 9.99 7.24 -12.26
N SER A 106 10.56 8.38 -11.86
CA SER A 106 11.59 9.06 -12.66
C SER A 106 12.93 8.34 -12.63
N VAL A 107 13.17 7.45 -11.67
CA VAL A 107 14.42 6.71 -11.49
C VAL A 107 14.25 5.19 -11.56
N PHE A 108 13.04 4.69 -11.39
CA PHE A 108 12.70 3.28 -11.53
C PHE A 108 11.52 3.14 -12.48
N ASP A 109 11.62 2.31 -13.49
CA ASP A 109 10.53 2.09 -14.44
C ASP A 109 9.25 1.66 -13.70
N PRO A 110 8.10 2.27 -14.02
CA PRO A 110 6.85 1.85 -13.41
C PRO A 110 6.45 0.45 -13.88
N VAL A 111 5.94 -0.35 -12.96
CA VAL A 111 5.38 -1.67 -13.28
C VAL A 111 4.09 -1.45 -14.08
N PRO A 112 3.97 -2.02 -15.30
CA PRO A 112 2.79 -1.83 -16.13
C PRO A 112 1.48 -2.18 -15.41
N VAL A 113 0.42 -1.40 -15.65
CA VAL A 113 -0.93 -1.56 -15.10
C VAL A 113 -1.04 -1.29 -13.59
N MET A 114 0.08 -1.26 -12.88
CA MET A 114 0.10 -1.13 -11.40
C MET A 114 0.73 0.16 -10.92
N GLU A 115 1.58 0.77 -11.72
CA GLU A 115 2.37 1.93 -11.32
C GLU A 115 2.42 2.98 -12.44
N GLY A 116 2.66 4.22 -12.04
CA GLY A 116 2.75 5.36 -12.96
C GLY A 116 1.39 5.96 -13.28
N GLY A 117 1.30 7.30 -13.19
CA GLY A 117 0.09 8.05 -13.55
C GLY A 117 -1.17 7.54 -12.86
N ASP A 118 -2.20 7.31 -13.64
CA ASP A 118 -3.51 6.85 -13.15
C ASP A 118 -3.56 5.36 -12.79
N ASP A 119 -2.53 4.60 -13.10
CA ASP A 119 -2.46 3.18 -12.77
C ASP A 119 -2.10 2.93 -11.29
N TYR A 120 -1.51 3.92 -10.64
CA TYR A 120 -1.13 3.80 -9.23
C TYR A 120 -2.29 4.18 -8.31
N ASP A 121 -2.77 3.18 -7.55
CA ASP A 121 -3.80 3.36 -6.54
C ASP A 121 -3.22 3.04 -5.15
N PRO A 122 -2.87 4.05 -4.33
CA PRO A 122 -2.39 3.78 -2.98
C PRO A 122 -3.49 3.15 -2.13
N HIS A 123 -3.15 2.05 -1.47
CA HIS A 123 -4.12 1.27 -0.70
C HIS A 123 -3.46 0.44 0.39
N VAL A 124 -4.26 0.07 1.37
CA VAL A 124 -3.90 -0.91 2.41
C VAL A 124 -4.78 -2.13 2.22
N THR A 125 -4.19 -3.24 1.79
CA THR A 125 -4.92 -4.49 1.58
C THR A 125 -5.40 -5.06 2.92
N LEU A 126 -6.68 -5.43 2.99
CA LEU A 126 -7.29 -6.05 4.16
C LEU A 126 -7.43 -7.57 4.00
N ALA A 127 -7.86 -8.02 2.84
CA ALA A 127 -8.13 -9.43 2.59
C ALA A 127 -8.11 -9.77 1.09
N ARG A 128 -7.93 -11.05 0.80
CA ARG A 128 -7.98 -11.62 -0.54
C ARG A 128 -8.71 -12.96 -0.51
N ASP A 129 -9.10 -13.44 -1.69
CA ASP A 129 -9.67 -14.77 -1.93
C ASP A 129 -11.00 -15.00 -1.27
N ALA A 130 -12.05 -14.69 -2.00
CA ALA A 130 -13.40 -15.11 -1.66
C ALA A 130 -14.02 -15.77 -2.89
N SER A 131 -14.66 -16.91 -2.73
CA SER A 131 -15.22 -17.68 -3.82
C SER A 131 -16.68 -18.02 -3.63
N GLY A 132 -17.34 -18.37 -4.74
CA GLY A 132 -18.71 -18.78 -4.75
C GLY A 132 -19.70 -17.65 -4.44
N PHE A 133 -20.95 -18.05 -4.20
CA PHE A 133 -22.03 -17.10 -3.92
C PHE A 133 -21.83 -16.33 -2.62
N GLN A 134 -21.32 -16.98 -1.57
CA GLN A 134 -21.04 -16.34 -0.29
C GLN A 134 -19.91 -15.31 -0.42
N GLY A 135 -18.86 -15.64 -1.18
CA GLY A 135 -17.76 -14.72 -1.46
C GLY A 135 -18.24 -13.48 -2.21
N GLN A 136 -19.07 -13.63 -3.23
CA GLN A 136 -19.62 -12.50 -3.98
C GLN A 136 -20.51 -11.61 -3.11
N ARG A 137 -21.32 -12.21 -2.23
CA ARG A 137 -22.14 -11.46 -1.28
C ARG A 137 -21.28 -10.66 -0.29
N ALA A 138 -20.17 -11.23 0.17
CA ALA A 138 -19.26 -10.55 1.07
C ALA A 138 -18.61 -9.34 0.38
N VAL A 139 -18.20 -9.48 -0.87
CA VAL A 139 -17.64 -8.37 -1.68
C VAL A 139 -18.70 -7.27 -1.84
N ASP A 140 -19.91 -7.62 -2.26
CA ASP A 140 -20.99 -6.65 -2.51
C ASP A 140 -21.37 -5.90 -1.22
N ALA A 141 -21.30 -6.57 -0.07
CA ALA A 141 -21.64 -5.97 1.21
C ALA A 141 -20.59 -4.95 1.71
N ILE A 142 -19.32 -5.12 1.31
CA ILE A 142 -18.22 -4.27 1.81
C ILE A 142 -17.76 -3.23 0.79
N HIS A 143 -17.98 -3.48 -0.50
CA HIS A 143 -17.57 -2.56 -1.56
C HIS A 143 -18.22 -1.19 -1.41
N GLY A 144 -17.41 -0.14 -1.43
CA GLY A 144 -17.88 1.24 -1.28
C GLY A 144 -18.31 1.64 0.13
N ARG A 145 -18.07 0.76 1.13
CA ARG A 145 -18.44 1.06 2.52
C ARG A 145 -17.65 2.24 3.06
N GLN A 146 -18.39 3.23 3.60
CA GLN A 146 -17.77 4.38 4.23
C GLN A 146 -17.24 4.02 5.61
N VAL A 147 -16.03 4.46 5.92
CA VAL A 147 -15.34 4.21 7.18
C VAL A 147 -14.61 5.45 7.63
N GLY A 148 -14.23 5.52 8.88
CA GLY A 148 -13.47 6.62 9.44
C GLY A 148 -14.21 7.95 9.41
N PRO A 149 -13.63 9.04 8.85
CA PRO A 149 -12.32 9.09 8.20
C PRO A 149 -11.14 9.02 9.18
N VAL A 150 -10.02 8.53 8.68
CA VAL A 150 -8.73 8.63 9.37
C VAL A 150 -7.81 9.47 8.49
N THR A 151 -7.25 10.52 9.08
CA THR A 151 -6.30 11.43 8.41
C THR A 151 -5.00 11.43 9.18
N TRP A 152 -3.87 11.38 8.48
CA TRP A 152 -2.56 11.41 9.14
C TRP A 152 -1.51 12.04 8.24
N THR A 153 -0.37 12.38 8.85
CA THR A 153 0.81 12.87 8.14
C THR A 153 1.81 11.74 7.95
N ILE A 154 2.32 11.58 6.74
CA ILE A 154 3.40 10.67 6.42
C ILE A 154 4.69 11.50 6.41
N ASP A 155 5.53 11.31 7.42
CA ASP A 155 6.78 12.03 7.63
C ASP A 155 8.03 11.15 7.48
N GLU A 156 7.81 9.89 7.12
CA GLU A 156 8.89 8.95 6.81
C GLU A 156 8.44 7.92 5.78
N LEU A 157 9.40 7.40 5.03
CA LEU A 157 9.24 6.22 4.18
C LEU A 157 10.27 5.19 4.59
N TYR A 158 10.03 3.92 4.28
CA TYR A 158 10.99 2.87 4.58
C TYR A 158 11.18 1.92 3.40
N LEU A 159 12.38 1.36 3.35
CA LEU A 159 12.71 0.29 2.43
C LEU A 159 12.26 -1.04 3.03
N TYR A 160 11.50 -1.82 2.29
CA TYR A 160 10.85 -3.03 2.75
C TYR A 160 11.27 -4.23 1.94
N ASP A 161 11.60 -5.32 2.64
CA ASP A 161 11.84 -6.64 2.07
C ASP A 161 10.62 -7.52 2.35
N ALA A 162 9.81 -7.75 1.31
CA ALA A 162 8.57 -8.51 1.45
C ALA A 162 8.80 -10.01 1.67
N GLU A 163 9.95 -10.55 1.26
CA GLU A 163 10.29 -11.96 1.47
C GLU A 163 10.43 -12.29 2.95
N TYR A 164 11.05 -11.38 3.71
CA TYR A 164 11.28 -11.57 5.14
C TYR A 164 10.37 -10.72 6.04
N GLY A 165 9.50 -9.88 5.44
CA GLY A 165 8.65 -8.99 6.21
C GLY A 165 9.43 -7.95 7.02
N GLU A 166 10.55 -7.47 6.50
CA GLU A 166 11.55 -6.70 7.23
C GLU A 166 11.68 -5.27 6.70
N ARG A 167 11.74 -4.30 7.62
CA ARG A 167 12.16 -2.94 7.29
C ARG A 167 13.69 -2.91 7.25
N VAL A 168 14.24 -2.55 6.09
CA VAL A 168 15.69 -2.54 5.87
C VAL A 168 16.30 -1.21 6.27
N ASP A 169 15.64 -0.11 5.96
CA ASP A 169 16.10 1.25 6.25
C ASP A 169 14.95 2.24 6.22
N THR A 170 15.16 3.45 6.69
CA THR A 170 14.14 4.49 6.81
C THR A 170 14.67 5.82 6.25
N LEU A 171 13.79 6.58 5.60
CA LEU A 171 14.05 7.91 5.08
C LEU A 171 13.03 8.88 5.69
N SER A 172 13.52 9.94 6.34
CA SER A 172 12.68 11.00 6.89
C SER A 172 12.25 11.99 5.80
N LEU A 173 11.00 12.41 5.86
CA LEU A 173 10.44 13.48 5.04
C LEU A 173 10.26 14.70 5.93
N PRO A 174 11.01 15.79 5.70
CA PRO A 174 10.91 16.97 6.54
C PRO A 174 9.54 17.63 6.43
N ALA A 175 9.11 18.23 7.53
CA ALA A 175 7.85 18.97 7.60
C ALA A 175 7.89 20.25 6.76
#